data_aba8338a3f29a8873733750d5473de2e
#
_entry.id   aba8338a3f29a8873733750d5473de2e
#
_cell.length_a   1.000
_cell.length_b   1.000
_cell.length_c   1.000
_cell.angle_alpha   90.00
_cell.angle_beta   90.00
_cell.angle_gamma   90.00
#
_symmetry.space_group_name_H-M   'P 1'
#
loop_
_entity.id
_entity.type
_entity.pdbx_description
1 polymer ?
#
loop_
_entity_poly.entity_id
_entity_poly.type
_entity_poly.pdbx_seq_one_letter_code
_entity_poly.pdbx_strand_id
1 'polypeptide(L)'
;MNQTSSSHLGPLHLGARSALVQFGAVVAGILLLTVASWIEVPMVPVPMTMQTFAVLLVGALYGWRLGALTVAAWLAGAALGLPLLAGGSGGIARFAGPTAGYLFAFPVAAALMGWLAARGWTSGFLWASAAMLIGHLVCLGLGGAWLAWTIGPDRALAAGVIPFLPGAVLKSALAAAVVRLVVRSRGRLQEDRPT
;
A
#
# COMPACT_ATOMS: atom_id res chain seq x y z
N MET A 1 31.26 -13.33 -10.43
CA MET A 1 30.53 -12.16 -10.94
C MET A 1 29.03 -12.48 -10.85
N ASN A 2 28.39 -12.13 -9.75
CA ASN A 2 26.96 -12.40 -9.52
C ASN A 2 26.26 -11.09 -9.11
N GLN A 3 25.86 -10.28 -10.10
CA GLN A 3 25.12 -9.03 -9.91
C GLN A 3 23.59 -9.19 -10.03
N THR A 4 23.05 -10.40 -10.00
CA THR A 4 21.63 -10.64 -10.28
C THR A 4 20.71 -10.70 -9.05
N SER A 5 21.23 -10.56 -7.82
CA SER A 5 20.41 -10.74 -6.60
C SER A 5 19.88 -9.46 -5.95
N SER A 6 20.27 -8.26 -6.39
CA SER A 6 19.90 -7.02 -5.70
C SER A 6 18.61 -6.36 -6.20
N SER A 7 18.08 -6.76 -7.34
CA SER A 7 16.92 -6.11 -7.98
C SER A 7 15.56 -6.38 -7.32
N HIS A 8 15.50 -7.28 -6.33
CA HIS A 8 14.25 -7.67 -5.66
C HIS A 8 14.02 -6.99 -4.30
N LEU A 9 14.99 -6.19 -3.86
CA LEU A 9 14.97 -5.59 -2.53
C LEU A 9 14.43 -4.16 -2.62
N GLY A 10 13.35 -3.87 -1.88
CA GLY A 10 12.88 -2.50 -1.70
C GLY A 10 13.93 -1.62 -0.98
N PRO A 11 13.74 -0.30 -0.89
CA PRO A 11 14.69 0.65 -0.30
C PRO A 11 15.19 0.29 1.11
N LEU A 12 14.42 -0.48 1.86
CA LEU A 12 14.81 -0.95 3.20
C LEU A 12 15.69 -2.22 3.18
N HIS A 13 15.89 -2.86 2.02
CA HIS A 13 16.65 -4.11 1.87
C HIS A 13 16.23 -5.22 2.86
N LEU A 14 14.95 -5.24 3.26
CA LEU A 14 14.44 -6.16 4.29
C LEU A 14 14.58 -7.62 3.87
N GLY A 15 14.47 -7.93 2.60
CA GLY A 15 14.62 -9.29 2.09
C GLY A 15 16.02 -9.92 2.34
N ALA A 16 17.03 -9.10 2.60
CA ALA A 16 18.40 -9.54 2.95
C ALA A 16 18.65 -9.55 4.47
N ARG A 17 17.66 -9.18 5.30
CA ARG A 17 17.77 -9.15 6.76
C ARG A 17 17.38 -10.49 7.39
N SER A 18 17.75 -10.68 8.66
CA SER A 18 17.35 -11.86 9.42
C SER A 18 15.83 -12.02 9.50
N ALA A 19 15.36 -13.25 9.69
CA ALA A 19 13.92 -13.54 9.82
C ALA A 19 13.25 -12.73 10.93
N LEU A 20 13.95 -12.49 12.04
CA LEU A 20 13.44 -11.68 13.15
C LEU A 20 13.18 -10.22 12.74
N VAL A 21 14.09 -9.63 11.96
CA VAL A 21 13.92 -8.26 11.44
C VAL A 21 12.77 -8.20 10.43
N GLN A 22 12.64 -9.20 9.57
CA GLN A 22 11.52 -9.29 8.62
C GLN A 22 10.18 -9.42 9.36
N PHE A 23 10.13 -10.28 10.38
CA PHE A 23 8.94 -10.44 11.23
C PHE A 23 8.55 -9.13 11.92
N GLY A 24 9.52 -8.45 12.54
CA GLY A 24 9.29 -7.12 13.15
C GLY A 24 8.79 -6.09 12.13
N ALA A 25 9.31 -6.10 10.90
CA ALA A 25 8.84 -5.22 9.83
C ALA A 25 7.40 -5.55 9.41
N VAL A 26 7.03 -6.83 9.32
CA VAL A 26 5.65 -7.25 9.01
C VAL A 26 4.70 -6.76 10.10
N VAL A 27 5.03 -6.95 11.38
CA VAL A 27 4.21 -6.47 12.50
C VAL A 27 4.06 -4.95 12.46
N ALA A 28 5.15 -4.21 12.26
CA ALA A 28 5.11 -2.75 12.13
C ALA A 28 4.27 -2.29 10.92
N GLY A 29 4.37 -3.01 9.80
CA GLY A 29 3.54 -2.76 8.62
C GLY A 29 2.06 -3.00 8.87
N ILE A 30 1.70 -4.08 9.57
CA ILE A 30 0.32 -4.37 9.95
C ILE A 30 -0.24 -3.26 10.87
N LEU A 31 0.54 -2.81 11.84
CA LEU A 31 0.14 -1.70 12.72
C LEU A 31 -0.07 -0.40 11.93
N LEU A 32 0.85 -0.07 11.02
CA LEU A 32 0.71 1.09 10.14
C LEU A 32 -0.56 1.02 9.28
N LEU A 33 -0.82 -0.14 8.65
CA LEU A 33 -2.02 -0.39 7.84
C LEU A 33 -3.30 -0.23 8.68
N THR A 34 -3.28 -0.73 9.90
CA THR A 34 -4.42 -0.66 10.83
C THR A 34 -4.71 0.78 11.24
N VAL A 35 -3.69 1.52 11.69
CA VAL A 35 -3.85 2.93 12.06
C VAL A 35 -4.33 3.77 10.87
N ALA A 36 -3.75 3.55 9.69
CA ALA A 36 -4.18 4.20 8.46
C ALA A 36 -5.62 3.86 8.06
N SER A 37 -6.11 2.68 8.43
CA SER A 37 -7.50 2.26 8.20
C SER A 37 -8.50 3.02 9.07
N TRP A 38 -8.10 3.38 10.26
CA TRP A 38 -8.94 4.12 11.20
C TRP A 38 -8.99 5.63 10.92
N ILE A 39 -8.05 6.12 10.10
CA ILE A 39 -8.11 7.50 9.59
C ILE A 39 -9.01 7.50 8.36
N GLU A 40 -10.27 7.85 8.57
CA GLU A 40 -11.29 7.80 7.53
C GLU A 40 -12.21 9.01 7.51
N VAL A 41 -12.74 9.30 6.33
CA VAL A 41 -13.91 10.12 6.12
C VAL A 41 -15.06 9.17 5.82
N PRO A 42 -16.08 9.08 6.70
CA PRO A 42 -17.20 8.16 6.50
C PRO A 42 -18.01 8.56 5.28
N MET A 43 -18.14 7.63 4.34
CA MET A 43 -18.92 7.77 3.11
C MET A 43 -19.63 6.45 2.80
N VAL A 44 -20.73 6.52 2.07
CA VAL A 44 -21.51 5.33 1.66
C VAL A 44 -21.51 5.25 0.13
N PRO A 45 -21.26 4.08 -0.46
CA PRO A 45 -21.05 2.75 0.16
C PRO A 45 -19.59 2.44 0.57
N VAL A 46 -18.64 3.30 0.21
CA VAL A 46 -17.21 3.08 0.43
C VAL A 46 -16.61 4.26 1.20
N PRO A 47 -16.04 4.08 2.41
CA PRO A 47 -15.38 5.15 3.15
C PRO A 47 -14.07 5.56 2.48
N MET A 48 -13.71 6.83 2.56
CA MET A 48 -12.39 7.31 2.14
C MET A 48 -11.43 7.17 3.32
N THR A 49 -10.36 6.36 3.16
CA THR A 49 -9.41 6.06 4.23
C THR A 49 -7.97 6.39 3.81
N MET A 50 -7.05 6.35 4.78
CA MET A 50 -5.61 6.38 4.50
C MET A 50 -5.03 4.98 4.17
N GLN A 51 -5.85 3.94 4.05
CA GLN A 51 -5.41 2.57 3.73
C GLN A 51 -4.53 2.51 2.48
N THR A 52 -5.00 3.08 1.36
CA THR A 52 -4.26 3.05 0.10
C THR A 52 -2.90 3.71 0.20
N PHE A 53 -2.79 4.82 0.94
CA PHE A 53 -1.50 5.45 1.25
C PHE A 53 -0.54 4.47 1.94
N ALA A 54 -0.99 3.81 3.02
CA ALA A 54 -0.17 2.88 3.78
C ALA A 54 0.20 1.61 2.98
N VAL A 55 -0.75 1.07 2.21
CA VAL A 55 -0.52 -0.09 1.31
C VAL A 55 0.59 0.19 0.31
N LEU A 56 0.53 1.33 -0.37
CA LEU A 56 1.53 1.70 -1.37
C LEU A 56 2.87 2.02 -0.72
N LEU A 57 2.87 2.66 0.46
CA LEU A 57 4.08 2.94 1.23
C LEU A 57 4.78 1.66 1.66
N VAL A 58 4.04 0.70 2.24
CA VAL A 58 4.57 -0.62 2.63
C VAL A 58 5.13 -1.36 1.42
N GLY A 59 4.39 -1.38 0.30
CA GLY A 59 4.87 -1.98 -0.94
C GLY A 59 6.19 -1.38 -1.42
N ALA A 60 6.26 -0.04 -1.49
CA ALA A 60 7.44 0.68 -1.94
C ALA A 60 8.66 0.48 -1.04
N LEU A 61 8.49 0.46 0.29
CA LEU A 61 9.58 0.36 1.26
C LEU A 61 10.05 -1.08 1.48
N TYR A 62 9.15 -2.04 1.55
CA TYR A 62 9.45 -3.45 1.88
C TYR A 62 9.84 -4.28 0.65
N GLY A 63 9.52 -3.77 -0.54
CA GLY A 63 9.68 -4.52 -1.79
C GLY A 63 8.46 -5.42 -2.08
N TRP A 64 8.40 -5.94 -3.30
CA TRP A 64 7.20 -6.57 -3.83
C TRP A 64 6.73 -7.82 -3.07
N ARG A 65 7.67 -8.68 -2.63
CA ARG A 65 7.34 -9.92 -1.90
C ARG A 65 6.88 -9.63 -0.47
N LEU A 66 7.73 -8.95 0.31
CA LEU A 66 7.45 -8.71 1.72
C LEU A 66 6.31 -7.70 1.89
N GLY A 67 6.22 -6.69 1.01
CA GLY A 67 5.13 -5.73 1.03
C GLY A 67 3.78 -6.38 0.74
N ALA A 68 3.68 -7.19 -0.32
CA ALA A 68 2.45 -7.93 -0.62
C ALA A 68 2.08 -8.93 0.49
N LEU A 69 3.08 -9.65 1.05
CA LEU A 69 2.86 -10.56 2.17
C LEU A 69 2.35 -9.84 3.42
N THR A 70 2.92 -8.68 3.75
CA THR A 70 2.48 -7.86 4.89
C THR A 70 1.02 -7.43 4.73
N VAL A 71 0.65 -6.95 3.54
CA VAL A 71 -0.74 -6.57 3.25
C VAL A 71 -1.67 -7.78 3.28
N ALA A 72 -1.25 -8.92 2.71
CA ALA A 72 -2.04 -10.14 2.75
C ALA A 72 -2.24 -10.66 4.18
N ALA A 73 -1.20 -10.62 5.03
CA ALA A 73 -1.29 -11.02 6.44
C ALA A 73 -2.23 -10.09 7.23
N TRP A 74 -2.17 -8.78 6.98
CA TRP A 74 -3.11 -7.82 7.56
C TRP A 74 -4.56 -8.11 7.16
N LEU A 75 -4.83 -8.39 5.88
CA LEU A 75 -6.17 -8.78 5.40
C LEU A 75 -6.63 -10.13 5.97
N ALA A 76 -5.72 -11.10 6.11
CA ALA A 76 -6.03 -12.38 6.74
C ALA A 76 -6.43 -12.19 8.22
N GLY A 77 -5.70 -11.37 8.98
CA GLY A 77 -6.09 -11.00 10.35
C GLY A 77 -7.46 -10.33 10.40
N ALA A 78 -7.74 -9.42 9.46
CA ALA A 78 -9.05 -8.79 9.34
C ALA A 78 -10.16 -9.80 9.02
N ALA A 79 -9.92 -10.76 8.12
CA ALA A 79 -10.88 -11.82 7.79
C ALA A 79 -11.20 -12.72 8.97
N LEU A 80 -10.23 -12.94 9.86
CA LEU A 80 -10.40 -13.68 11.14
C LEU A 80 -11.16 -12.88 12.20
N GLY A 81 -11.59 -11.66 11.92
CA GLY A 81 -12.42 -10.85 12.81
C GLY A 81 -11.67 -9.80 13.62
N LEU A 82 -10.35 -9.66 13.45
CA LEU A 82 -9.61 -8.59 14.12
C LEU A 82 -10.05 -7.21 13.58
N PRO A 83 -10.13 -6.17 14.43
CA PRO A 83 -10.63 -4.84 14.08
C PRO A 83 -9.60 -4.01 13.30
N LEU A 84 -9.13 -4.53 12.17
CA LEU A 84 -8.00 -3.98 11.42
C LEU A 84 -8.41 -3.06 10.26
N LEU A 85 -9.69 -3.10 9.82
CA LEU A 85 -10.17 -2.34 8.67
C LEU A 85 -10.83 -1.02 9.10
N ALA A 86 -11.35 -0.29 8.12
CA ALA A 86 -12.04 0.98 8.28
C ALA A 86 -13.11 0.90 9.38
N GLY A 87 -13.18 1.94 10.23
CA GLY A 87 -14.08 1.97 11.38
C GLY A 87 -13.82 0.90 12.43
N GLY A 88 -12.60 0.34 12.52
CA GLY A 88 -12.31 -0.76 13.44
C GLY A 88 -13.04 -2.06 13.11
N SER A 89 -13.43 -2.23 11.87
CA SER A 89 -14.19 -3.41 11.44
C SER A 89 -13.29 -4.57 11.03
N GLY A 90 -13.88 -5.78 10.99
CA GLY A 90 -13.26 -7.02 10.54
C GLY A 90 -14.31 -8.06 10.21
N GLY A 91 -13.87 -9.29 9.98
CA GLY A 91 -14.69 -10.44 9.63
C GLY A 91 -14.83 -10.68 8.12
N ILE A 92 -15.08 -11.94 7.78
CA ILE A 92 -15.14 -12.42 6.39
C ILE A 92 -16.21 -11.70 5.56
N ALA A 93 -17.28 -11.20 6.18
CA ALA A 93 -18.35 -10.48 5.49
C ALA A 93 -17.85 -9.20 4.80
N ARG A 94 -16.75 -8.57 5.29
CA ARG A 94 -16.15 -7.40 4.63
C ARG A 94 -15.57 -7.73 3.26
N PHE A 95 -15.21 -8.98 3.02
CA PHE A 95 -14.66 -9.47 1.76
C PHE A 95 -15.73 -9.89 0.74
N ALA A 96 -17.01 -9.75 1.08
CA ALA A 96 -18.14 -9.91 0.17
C ALA A 96 -18.94 -8.61 -0.01
N GLY A 97 -18.63 -7.57 0.76
CA GLY A 97 -19.31 -6.27 0.72
C GLY A 97 -18.83 -5.33 -0.40
N PRO A 98 -19.36 -4.11 -0.45
CA PRO A 98 -19.03 -3.11 -1.48
C PRO A 98 -17.53 -2.76 -1.56
N THR A 99 -16.80 -2.87 -0.45
CA THR A 99 -15.37 -2.55 -0.35
C THR A 99 -14.45 -3.70 -0.74
N ALA A 100 -14.97 -4.91 -0.96
CA ALA A 100 -14.18 -6.12 -1.14
C ALA A 100 -13.19 -6.02 -2.31
N GLY A 101 -13.58 -5.45 -3.44
CA GLY A 101 -12.71 -5.27 -4.59
C GLY A 101 -11.48 -4.40 -4.30
N TYR A 102 -11.64 -3.37 -3.44
CA TYR A 102 -10.51 -2.55 -2.99
C TYR A 102 -9.58 -3.34 -2.09
N LEU A 103 -10.13 -4.17 -1.18
CA LEU A 103 -9.32 -5.03 -0.30
C LEU A 103 -8.50 -6.03 -1.11
N PHE A 104 -9.10 -6.69 -2.11
CA PHE A 104 -8.39 -7.61 -3.00
C PHE A 104 -7.35 -6.90 -3.89
N ALA A 105 -7.55 -5.64 -4.23
CA ALA A 105 -6.58 -4.85 -4.97
C ALA A 105 -5.32 -4.50 -4.16
N PHE A 106 -5.40 -4.43 -2.82
CA PHE A 106 -4.30 -3.96 -1.98
C PHE A 106 -3.02 -4.80 -2.08
N PRO A 107 -3.04 -6.15 -2.00
CA PRO A 107 -1.82 -6.94 -2.20
C PRO A 107 -1.21 -6.75 -3.59
N VAL A 108 -2.06 -6.62 -4.62
CA VAL A 108 -1.63 -6.38 -5.99
C VAL A 108 -0.95 -5.02 -6.11
N ALA A 109 -1.55 -3.98 -5.55
CA ALA A 109 -0.99 -2.62 -5.55
C ALA A 109 0.32 -2.56 -4.76
N ALA A 110 0.42 -3.23 -3.61
CA ALA A 110 1.66 -3.32 -2.83
C ALA A 110 2.78 -4.03 -3.62
N ALA A 111 2.46 -5.14 -4.29
CA ALA A 111 3.42 -5.86 -5.13
C ALA A 111 3.89 -4.97 -6.29
N LEU A 112 2.99 -4.31 -6.99
CA LEU A 112 3.30 -3.38 -8.07
C LEU A 112 4.22 -2.24 -7.60
N MET A 113 3.91 -1.64 -6.45
CA MET A 113 4.74 -0.58 -5.88
C MET A 113 6.15 -1.04 -5.54
N GLY A 114 6.28 -2.21 -4.93
CA GLY A 114 7.59 -2.80 -4.64
C GLY A 114 8.39 -3.11 -5.90
N TRP A 115 7.72 -3.53 -6.96
CA TRP A 115 8.32 -3.80 -8.27
C TRP A 115 8.77 -2.50 -8.98
N LEU A 116 7.98 -1.44 -8.94
CA LEU A 116 8.35 -0.11 -9.46
C LEU A 116 9.51 0.49 -8.66
N ALA A 117 9.49 0.36 -7.33
CA ALA A 117 10.58 0.82 -6.46
C ALA A 117 11.91 0.12 -6.81
N ALA A 118 11.89 -1.21 -7.05
CA ALA A 118 13.06 -1.98 -7.49
C ALA A 118 13.60 -1.52 -8.85
N ARG A 119 12.77 -0.88 -9.68
CA ARG A 119 13.16 -0.27 -10.96
C ARG A 119 13.62 1.19 -10.86
N GLY A 120 13.79 1.71 -9.65
CA GLY A 120 14.28 3.06 -9.41
C GLY A 120 13.21 4.16 -9.50
N TRP A 121 11.92 3.83 -9.59
CA TRP A 121 10.85 4.84 -9.65
C TRP A 121 10.74 5.68 -8.37
N THR A 122 11.38 5.27 -7.29
CA THR A 122 11.46 6.03 -6.04
C THR A 122 12.67 6.99 -5.97
N SER A 123 13.52 7.05 -7.00
CA SER A 123 14.74 7.89 -7.02
C SER A 123 14.44 9.39 -7.12
N GLY A 124 13.35 9.78 -7.81
CA GLY A 124 12.90 11.17 -7.98
C GLY A 124 11.49 11.40 -7.43
N PHE A 125 11.17 12.64 -7.01
CA PHE A 125 9.84 12.96 -6.46
C PHE A 125 8.73 12.76 -7.49
N LEU A 126 8.91 13.21 -8.71
CA LEU A 126 7.92 13.08 -9.79
C LEU A 126 7.66 11.61 -10.15
N TRP A 127 8.75 10.82 -10.32
CA TRP A 127 8.62 9.39 -10.59
C TRP A 127 7.98 8.62 -9.44
N ALA A 128 8.34 8.95 -8.20
CA ALA A 128 7.71 8.37 -7.02
C ALA A 128 6.21 8.72 -6.94
N SER A 129 5.85 9.98 -7.22
CA SER A 129 4.44 10.41 -7.25
C SER A 129 3.66 9.71 -8.36
N ALA A 130 4.25 9.58 -9.56
CA ALA A 130 3.63 8.84 -10.67
C ALA A 130 3.41 7.36 -10.32
N ALA A 131 4.42 6.70 -9.74
CA ALA A 131 4.28 5.31 -9.28
C ALA A 131 3.16 5.16 -8.24
N MET A 132 3.11 6.03 -7.23
CA MET A 132 2.06 6.03 -6.21
C MET A 132 0.67 6.27 -6.82
N LEU A 133 0.58 7.18 -7.81
CA LEU A 133 -0.69 7.41 -8.51
C LEU A 133 -1.13 6.18 -9.30
N ILE A 134 -0.22 5.50 -10.00
CA ILE A 134 -0.52 4.24 -10.68
C ILE A 134 -1.07 3.20 -9.68
N GLY A 135 -0.44 3.06 -8.51
CA GLY A 135 -0.94 2.16 -7.46
C GLY A 135 -2.34 2.52 -6.96
N HIS A 136 -2.63 3.82 -6.79
CA HIS A 136 -3.99 4.28 -6.44
C HIS A 136 -4.99 3.98 -7.57
N LEU A 137 -4.63 4.20 -8.83
CA LEU A 137 -5.49 3.90 -9.97
C LEU A 137 -5.78 2.40 -10.11
N VAL A 138 -4.82 1.53 -9.80
CA VAL A 138 -5.06 0.08 -9.72
C VAL A 138 -6.08 -0.26 -8.63
N CYS A 139 -5.94 0.34 -7.43
CA CYS A 139 -6.93 0.15 -6.37
C CYS A 139 -8.32 0.65 -6.77
N LEU A 140 -8.41 1.85 -7.37
CA LEU A 140 -9.68 2.42 -7.81
C LEU A 140 -10.29 1.64 -8.97
N GLY A 141 -9.49 1.16 -9.92
CA GLY A 141 -9.96 0.39 -11.06
C GLY A 141 -10.54 -0.97 -10.63
N LEU A 142 -9.78 -1.75 -9.85
CA LEU A 142 -10.26 -3.05 -9.36
C LEU A 142 -11.41 -2.91 -8.35
N GLY A 143 -11.30 -1.96 -7.43
CA GLY A 143 -12.35 -1.67 -6.46
C GLY A 143 -13.63 -1.17 -7.11
N GLY A 144 -13.49 -0.22 -8.06
CA GLY A 144 -14.61 0.33 -8.83
C GLY A 144 -15.27 -0.71 -9.71
N ALA A 145 -14.50 -1.62 -10.33
CA ALA A 145 -15.06 -2.73 -11.13
C ALA A 145 -15.90 -3.70 -10.26
N TRP A 146 -15.39 -4.07 -9.08
CA TRP A 146 -16.16 -4.85 -8.11
C TRP A 146 -17.44 -4.13 -7.69
N LEU A 147 -17.32 -2.85 -7.37
CA LEU A 147 -18.47 -2.04 -6.95
C LEU A 147 -19.48 -1.90 -8.08
N ALA A 148 -19.03 -1.74 -9.33
CA ALA A 148 -19.90 -1.69 -10.50
C ALA A 148 -20.71 -2.98 -10.70
N TRP A 149 -20.10 -4.12 -10.40
CA TRP A 149 -20.78 -5.41 -10.43
C TRP A 149 -21.88 -5.50 -9.34
N THR A 150 -21.66 -4.86 -8.18
CA THR A 150 -22.60 -4.95 -7.03
C THR A 150 -23.73 -3.93 -7.05
N ILE A 151 -23.49 -2.67 -7.49
CA ILE A 151 -24.47 -1.57 -7.43
C ILE A 151 -24.73 -0.89 -8.77
N GLY A 152 -24.14 -1.39 -9.84
CA GLY A 152 -24.21 -0.81 -11.18
C GLY A 152 -23.10 0.21 -11.48
N PRO A 153 -22.72 0.37 -12.76
CA PRO A 153 -21.55 1.14 -13.17
C PRO A 153 -21.65 2.64 -12.84
N ASP A 154 -22.80 3.27 -13.09
CA ASP A 154 -22.97 4.71 -12.87
C ASP A 154 -22.84 5.08 -11.39
N ARG A 155 -23.48 4.30 -10.51
CA ARG A 155 -23.39 4.50 -9.06
C ARG A 155 -21.98 4.19 -8.54
N ALA A 156 -21.33 3.17 -9.04
CA ALA A 156 -19.97 2.81 -8.66
C ALA A 156 -18.98 3.93 -9.06
N LEU A 157 -19.12 4.49 -10.25
CA LEU A 157 -18.29 5.59 -10.70
C LEU A 157 -18.49 6.84 -9.84
N ALA A 158 -19.76 7.22 -9.59
CA ALA A 158 -20.10 8.41 -8.83
C ALA A 158 -19.75 8.32 -7.35
N ALA A 159 -19.87 7.14 -6.71
CA ALA A 159 -19.69 6.97 -5.27
C ALA A 159 -18.39 6.25 -4.86
N GLY A 160 -17.76 5.49 -5.78
CA GLY A 160 -16.58 4.66 -5.47
C GLY A 160 -15.30 5.08 -6.20
N VAL A 161 -15.38 5.92 -7.23
CA VAL A 161 -14.19 6.31 -8.02
C VAL A 161 -13.98 7.81 -8.03
N ILE A 162 -14.92 8.59 -8.56
CA ILE A 162 -14.75 10.04 -8.77
C ILE A 162 -14.39 10.79 -7.48
N PRO A 163 -15.08 10.59 -6.34
CA PRO A 163 -14.76 11.30 -5.10
C PRO A 163 -13.37 10.99 -4.54
N PHE A 164 -12.80 9.85 -4.93
CA PHE A 164 -11.48 9.39 -4.45
C PHE A 164 -10.31 9.96 -5.24
N LEU A 165 -10.53 10.46 -6.47
CA LEU A 165 -9.45 10.96 -7.34
C LEU A 165 -8.62 12.09 -6.71
N PRO A 166 -9.23 13.15 -6.13
CA PRO A 166 -8.44 14.19 -5.45
C PRO A 166 -7.62 13.64 -4.30
N GLY A 167 -8.23 12.77 -3.48
CA GLY A 167 -7.54 12.08 -2.37
C GLY A 167 -6.42 11.18 -2.85
N ALA A 168 -6.56 10.51 -4.00
CA ALA A 168 -5.50 9.69 -4.60
C ALA A 168 -4.29 10.54 -4.99
N VAL A 169 -4.48 11.71 -5.61
CA VAL A 169 -3.41 12.63 -5.96
C VAL A 169 -2.66 13.13 -4.72
N LEU A 170 -3.38 13.61 -3.71
CA LEU A 170 -2.78 14.11 -2.47
C LEU A 170 -2.02 13.02 -1.72
N LYS A 171 -2.61 11.84 -1.57
CA LYS A 171 -1.96 10.68 -0.92
C LYS A 171 -0.75 10.20 -1.71
N SER A 172 -0.77 10.27 -3.04
CA SER A 172 0.38 9.92 -3.87
C SER A 172 1.55 10.87 -3.66
N ALA A 173 1.31 12.17 -3.62
CA ALA A 173 2.35 13.16 -3.35
C ALA A 173 2.93 12.99 -1.93
N LEU A 174 2.07 12.77 -0.93
CA LEU A 174 2.49 12.52 0.45
C LEU A 174 3.34 11.24 0.57
N ALA A 175 2.89 10.13 -0.04
CA ALA A 175 3.62 8.87 -0.02
C ALA A 175 4.97 8.98 -0.72
N ALA A 176 5.04 9.70 -1.84
CA ALA A 176 6.29 9.98 -2.54
C ALA A 176 7.25 10.80 -1.66
N ALA A 177 6.76 11.82 -0.95
CA ALA A 177 7.57 12.60 -0.02
C ALA A 177 8.14 11.74 1.10
N VAL A 178 7.33 10.87 1.72
CA VAL A 178 7.77 9.95 2.78
C VAL A 178 8.82 8.96 2.27
N VAL A 179 8.58 8.31 1.14
CA VAL A 179 9.55 7.37 0.55
C VAL A 179 10.87 8.08 0.25
N ARG A 180 10.82 9.28 -0.33
CA ARG A 180 12.01 10.07 -0.63
C ARG A 180 12.79 10.44 0.63
N LEU A 181 12.11 10.81 1.70
CA LEU A 181 12.74 11.09 2.99
C LEU A 181 13.48 9.86 3.51
N VAL A 182 12.84 8.69 3.51
CA VAL A 182 13.43 7.43 3.97
C VAL A 182 14.65 7.04 3.12
N VAL A 183 14.56 7.15 1.80
CA VAL A 183 15.67 6.83 0.89
C VAL A 183 16.86 7.75 1.12
N ARG A 184 16.62 9.08 1.24
CA ARG A 184 17.69 10.07 1.49
C ARG A 184 18.38 9.88 2.84
N SER A 185 17.61 9.64 3.91
CA SER A 185 18.17 9.44 5.27
C SER A 185 19.11 8.23 5.31
N ARG A 186 18.79 7.19 4.55
CA ARG A 186 19.66 6.01 4.47
C ARG A 186 20.95 6.24 3.70
N GLY A 187 20.91 7.02 2.61
CA GLY A 187 22.11 7.39 1.86
C GLY A 187 23.13 8.08 2.76
N ARG A 188 22.70 9.06 3.56
CA ARG A 188 23.56 9.77 4.52
C ARG A 188 24.20 8.86 5.57
N LEU A 189 23.41 7.94 6.15
CA LEU A 189 23.92 6.99 7.15
C LEU A 189 24.94 5.99 6.61
N GLN A 190 25.00 5.78 5.28
CA GLN A 190 26.01 4.95 4.64
C GLN A 190 27.29 5.73 4.36
N GLU A 191 27.21 7.01 4.05
CA GLU A 191 28.34 7.90 3.83
C GLU A 191 29.10 8.20 5.15
N ASP A 192 28.39 8.28 6.28
CA ASP A 192 28.96 8.56 7.60
C ASP A 192 29.56 7.34 8.33
N ARG A 193 29.62 6.15 7.70
CA ARG A 193 30.29 4.98 8.29
C ARG A 193 31.79 5.09 8.07
N PRO A 194 32.61 5.25 9.16
CA PRO A 194 34.05 5.20 9.02
C PRO A 194 34.48 3.82 8.48
N THR A 195 35.38 3.84 7.50
CA THR A 195 36.05 2.66 6.90
C THR A 195 36.97 2.00 7.91
#